data_4de5fb4f58fb21a42a12489cf7fac7a9
#
_entry.id   4de5fb4f58fb21a42a12489cf7fac7a9
#
_cell.length_a   1.000
_cell.length_b   1.000
_cell.length_c   1.000
_cell.angle_alpha   90.00
_cell.angle_beta   90.00
_cell.angle_gamma   90.00
#
_symmetry.space_group_name_H-M   'P 1'
#
loop_
_entity.id
_entity.type
_entity.pdbx_description
1 polymer ?
#
loop_
_entity_poly.entity_id
_entity_poly.type
_entity_poly.pdbx_seq_one_letter_code
_entity_poly.pdbx_strand_id
1 'polypeptide(L)'
;MQGLIFDIQRFSVHDGPGIRTTVFMKGCPLRCAWCHNPEGLSPHIEPRYFSEKCIGCGACGGRHVIENAKICPADAITASARVIDTDELLDELIRDVDFYTDGGGVTFSGGECLMQSDFVTEVQKKLYKKGIHTVIDTSGCVPWENISSTLPYTDIYLYDVKIADSELHKRYTGRTNSLILENLRRLDREGARLWIRTPIIPDVNDTIEEMTAIKDIISTLSNVERVTLMPYHSLGKSKYETLSMTPPYSTDKVIDNATLRSFRDIFSSAGFLV
;
A
#
# COMPACT_ATOMS: atom_id res chain seq x y z
N MET A 1 3.83 18.50 -12.97
CA MET A 1 3.66 17.07 -13.40
C MET A 1 2.41 16.53 -12.75
N GLN A 2 1.66 15.65 -13.43
CA GLN A 2 0.38 15.12 -12.91
C GLN A 2 0.53 13.67 -12.45
N GLY A 3 -0.15 13.33 -11.35
CA GLY A 3 -0.30 11.99 -10.82
C GLY A 3 -1.76 11.64 -10.60
N LEU A 4 -2.05 10.36 -10.44
CA LEU A 4 -3.38 9.83 -10.18
C LEU A 4 -3.42 9.23 -8.78
N ILE A 5 -4.20 9.84 -7.89
CA ILE A 5 -4.37 9.41 -6.50
C ILE A 5 -5.82 9.02 -6.23
N PHE A 6 -6.04 8.07 -5.32
CA PHE A 6 -7.40 7.72 -4.93
C PHE A 6 -7.76 8.18 -3.50
N ASP A 7 -6.75 8.44 -2.65
CA ASP A 7 -7.00 8.95 -1.30
C ASP A 7 -5.79 9.72 -0.76
N ILE A 8 -6.03 10.59 0.23
CA ILE A 8 -5.04 11.19 1.11
C ILE A 8 -5.53 11.01 2.53
N GLN A 9 -4.89 10.11 3.26
CA GLN A 9 -5.22 9.82 4.66
C GLN A 9 -4.31 10.61 5.59
N ARG A 10 -4.90 11.49 6.37
CA ARG A 10 -4.20 12.28 7.38
C ARG A 10 -4.15 11.52 8.71
N PHE A 11 -3.15 11.85 9.54
CA PHE A 11 -2.96 11.26 10.88
C PHE A 11 -2.79 9.74 10.88
N SER A 12 -2.19 9.16 9.84
CA SER A 12 -1.76 7.77 9.82
C SER A 12 -0.67 7.53 10.86
N VAL A 13 -0.78 6.43 11.62
CA VAL A 13 0.17 6.02 12.66
C VAL A 13 0.78 4.63 12.40
N HIS A 14 0.43 3.98 11.29
CA HIS A 14 0.88 2.64 10.91
C HIS A 14 1.69 2.60 9.61
N ASP A 15 1.86 3.75 8.94
CA ASP A 15 2.51 3.85 7.65
C ASP A 15 3.93 4.43 7.74
N GLY A 16 4.64 4.14 8.81
CA GLY A 16 5.98 4.61 9.14
C GLY A 16 6.07 5.21 10.55
N PRO A 17 7.18 5.89 10.89
CA PRO A 17 7.34 6.53 12.20
C PRO A 17 6.49 7.79 12.35
N GLY A 18 6.10 8.10 13.56
CA GLY A 18 5.38 9.32 13.93
C GLY A 18 3.99 9.46 13.30
N ILE A 19 3.46 10.66 13.30
CA ILE A 19 2.19 10.99 12.64
C ILE A 19 2.47 11.34 11.18
N ARG A 20 1.68 10.78 10.25
CA ARG A 20 1.94 10.89 8.82
C ARG A 20 0.69 11.26 8.02
N THR A 21 0.93 11.85 6.86
CA THR A 21 -0.07 11.93 5.80
C THR A 21 0.30 10.90 4.73
N THR A 22 -0.60 9.93 4.48
CA THR A 22 -0.40 8.86 3.50
C THR A 22 -1.13 9.20 2.22
N VAL A 23 -0.39 9.23 1.11
CA VAL A 23 -0.92 9.45 -0.25
C VAL A 23 -1.09 8.10 -0.93
N PHE A 24 -2.31 7.77 -1.32
CA PHE A 24 -2.62 6.50 -1.98
C PHE A 24 -2.70 6.69 -3.49
N MET A 25 -1.70 6.12 -4.19
CA MET A 25 -1.56 6.20 -5.64
C MET A 25 -2.34 5.10 -6.35
N LYS A 26 -2.84 5.38 -7.55
CA LYS A 26 -3.54 4.41 -8.40
C LYS A 26 -2.59 3.58 -9.27
N GLY A 27 -3.04 2.37 -9.57
CA GLY A 27 -2.31 1.37 -10.34
C GLY A 27 -1.56 0.39 -9.43
N CYS A 28 -1.68 -0.91 -9.71
CA CYS A 28 -0.90 -1.95 -9.04
C CYS A 28 -0.61 -3.08 -10.02
N PRO A 29 0.63 -3.60 -10.08
CA PRO A 29 0.96 -4.74 -10.94
C PRO A 29 0.52 -6.09 -10.34
N LEU A 30 0.22 -6.10 -9.04
CA LEU A 30 -0.26 -7.26 -8.31
C LEU A 30 -1.80 -7.35 -8.31
N ARG A 31 -2.31 -8.55 -8.06
CA ARG A 31 -3.72 -8.87 -7.88
C ARG A 31 -3.89 -9.73 -6.63
N CYS A 32 -3.40 -9.19 -5.49
CA CYS A 32 -3.48 -9.89 -4.21
C CYS A 32 -4.93 -10.26 -3.91
N ALA A 33 -5.20 -11.52 -3.64
CA ALA A 33 -6.56 -12.01 -3.39
C ALA A 33 -7.21 -11.31 -2.18
N TRP A 34 -6.42 -10.92 -1.21
CA TRP A 34 -6.84 -10.21 0.03
C TRP A 34 -6.65 -8.69 -0.04
N CYS A 35 -6.60 -8.07 -1.23
CA CYS A 35 -6.32 -6.64 -1.35
C CYS A 35 -7.32 -5.81 -0.56
N HIS A 36 -6.84 -4.88 0.27
CA HIS A 36 -7.68 -3.95 1.04
C HIS A 36 -7.99 -2.64 0.30
N ASN A 37 -7.31 -2.40 -0.83
CA ASN A 37 -7.46 -1.19 -1.63
C ASN A 37 -7.78 -1.52 -3.10
N PRO A 38 -8.93 -2.17 -3.39
CA PRO A 38 -9.29 -2.53 -4.76
C PRO A 38 -9.41 -1.32 -5.67
N GLU A 39 -9.74 -0.13 -5.13
CA GLU A 39 -9.74 1.14 -5.85
C GLU A 39 -8.36 1.55 -6.36
N GLY A 40 -7.28 1.02 -5.78
CA GLY A 40 -5.91 1.23 -6.22
C GLY A 40 -5.43 0.29 -7.33
N LEU A 41 -6.19 -0.76 -7.68
CA LEU A 41 -5.72 -1.81 -8.61
C LEU A 41 -5.63 -1.33 -10.06
N SER A 42 -6.64 -0.61 -10.54
CA SER A 42 -6.69 -0.10 -11.91
C SER A 42 -5.83 1.18 -12.04
N PRO A 43 -5.09 1.38 -13.14
CA PRO A 43 -4.41 2.64 -13.43
C PRO A 43 -5.36 3.71 -14.00
N HIS A 44 -6.67 3.45 -14.07
CA HIS A 44 -7.67 4.34 -14.64
C HIS A 44 -8.67 4.77 -13.58
N ILE A 45 -9.32 5.92 -13.79
CA ILE A 45 -10.44 6.36 -12.98
C ILE A 45 -11.66 5.50 -13.31
N GLU A 46 -12.23 4.88 -12.28
CA GLU A 46 -13.42 4.04 -12.39
C GLU A 46 -14.58 4.66 -11.61
N PRO A 47 -15.84 4.40 -11.96
CA PRO A 47 -16.95 4.81 -11.13
C PRO A 47 -17.00 3.96 -9.86
N ARG A 48 -17.37 4.59 -8.74
CA ARG A 48 -17.76 3.92 -7.49
C ARG A 48 -19.24 4.21 -7.26
N TYR A 49 -19.98 3.17 -6.89
CA TYR A 49 -21.40 3.29 -6.57
C TYR A 49 -21.67 2.92 -5.12
N PHE A 50 -22.30 3.83 -4.40
CA PHE A 50 -22.70 3.69 -3.00
C PHE A 50 -24.21 3.50 -2.93
N SER A 51 -24.67 2.24 -2.86
CA SER A 51 -26.09 1.91 -2.87
C SER A 51 -26.85 2.54 -1.71
N GLU A 52 -26.20 2.67 -0.55
CA GLU A 52 -26.77 3.28 0.66
C GLU A 52 -27.01 4.79 0.55
N LYS A 53 -26.34 5.46 -0.40
CA LYS A 53 -26.55 6.89 -0.70
C LYS A 53 -27.61 7.10 -1.77
N CYS A 54 -27.98 6.07 -2.53
CA CYS A 54 -28.86 6.20 -3.66
C CYS A 54 -30.31 6.48 -3.23
N ILE A 55 -30.84 7.62 -3.63
CA ILE A 55 -32.24 8.05 -3.35
C ILE A 55 -33.23 7.62 -4.42
N GLY A 56 -32.84 6.84 -5.41
CA GLY A 56 -33.70 6.34 -6.45
C GLY A 56 -34.27 7.39 -7.41
N CYS A 57 -33.62 8.56 -7.55
CA CYS A 57 -34.12 9.70 -8.34
C CYS A 57 -34.18 9.46 -9.86
N GLY A 58 -33.56 8.38 -10.37
CA GLY A 58 -33.54 8.03 -11.79
C GLY A 58 -32.65 8.90 -12.69
N ALA A 59 -31.95 9.93 -12.17
CA ALA A 59 -31.13 10.85 -12.97
C ALA A 59 -30.04 10.15 -13.80
N CYS A 60 -29.44 9.05 -13.27
CA CYS A 60 -28.42 8.26 -13.94
C CYS A 60 -28.98 7.22 -14.93
N GLY A 61 -30.28 7.05 -15.02
CA GLY A 61 -30.94 6.02 -15.85
C GLY A 61 -30.50 4.59 -15.45
N GLY A 62 -30.17 4.35 -14.19
CA GLY A 62 -29.69 3.07 -13.69
C GLY A 62 -28.26 2.68 -14.11
N ARG A 63 -27.52 3.59 -14.76
CA ARG A 63 -26.14 3.36 -15.20
C ARG A 63 -25.15 4.02 -14.24
N HIS A 64 -24.28 3.22 -13.63
CA HIS A 64 -23.26 3.69 -12.68
C HIS A 64 -21.93 3.89 -13.42
N VAL A 65 -21.90 4.86 -14.34
CA VAL A 65 -20.72 5.26 -15.12
C VAL A 65 -20.16 6.57 -14.61
N ILE A 66 -18.89 6.86 -14.93
CA ILE A 66 -18.18 8.01 -14.37
C ILE A 66 -18.83 9.36 -14.77
N GLU A 67 -19.38 9.44 -15.96
CA GLU A 67 -20.06 10.64 -16.47
C GLU A 67 -21.28 11.01 -15.60
N ASN A 68 -21.90 10.00 -14.99
CA ASN A 68 -23.07 10.18 -14.13
C ASN A 68 -22.71 10.64 -12.71
N ALA A 69 -21.44 10.64 -12.32
CA ALA A 69 -21.01 11.20 -11.04
C ALA A 69 -21.37 12.69 -10.90
N LYS A 70 -21.30 13.44 -12.02
CA LYS A 70 -21.61 14.89 -12.03
C LYS A 70 -23.09 15.21 -11.90
N ILE A 71 -23.97 14.27 -12.24
CA ILE A 71 -25.43 14.48 -12.24
C ILE A 71 -26.14 13.78 -11.08
N CYS A 72 -25.42 13.02 -10.27
CA CYS A 72 -25.98 12.33 -9.12
C CYS A 72 -26.18 13.29 -7.94
N PRO A 73 -27.44 13.66 -7.58
CA PRO A 73 -27.67 14.67 -6.55
C PRO A 73 -27.38 14.18 -5.11
N ALA A 74 -27.18 12.87 -4.94
CA ALA A 74 -26.90 12.25 -3.65
C ALA A 74 -25.45 11.77 -3.52
N ASP A 75 -24.56 12.10 -4.48
CA ASP A 75 -23.19 11.61 -4.54
C ASP A 75 -23.07 10.08 -4.37
N ALA A 76 -24.11 9.35 -4.83
CA ALA A 76 -24.11 7.90 -4.82
C ALA A 76 -23.19 7.31 -5.91
N ILE A 77 -22.83 8.10 -6.92
CA ILE A 77 -21.81 7.76 -7.92
C ILE A 77 -20.66 8.75 -7.78
N THR A 78 -19.45 8.25 -7.58
CA THR A 78 -18.24 9.08 -7.47
C THR A 78 -17.12 8.53 -8.33
N ALA A 79 -16.06 9.32 -8.55
CA ALA A 79 -14.82 8.84 -9.14
C ALA A 79 -13.99 8.06 -8.12
N SER A 80 -13.34 6.96 -8.55
CA SER A 80 -12.44 6.18 -7.70
C SER A 80 -11.10 6.87 -7.45
N ALA A 81 -10.80 7.95 -8.18
CA ALA A 81 -9.55 8.70 -8.07
C ALA A 81 -9.68 10.09 -8.69
N ARG A 82 -8.68 10.92 -8.46
CA ARG A 82 -8.51 12.23 -9.10
C ARG A 82 -7.09 12.41 -9.63
N VAL A 83 -6.98 13.20 -10.68
CA VAL A 83 -5.70 13.73 -11.15
C VAL A 83 -5.30 14.89 -10.24
N ILE A 84 -4.04 14.95 -9.85
CA ILE A 84 -3.49 16.02 -9.04
C ILE A 84 -2.13 16.46 -9.59
N ASP A 85 -1.85 17.76 -9.54
CA ASP A 85 -0.51 18.28 -9.89
C ASP A 85 0.45 18.20 -8.70
N THR A 86 1.77 18.13 -8.98
CA THR A 86 2.80 18.04 -7.94
C THR A 86 2.80 19.23 -6.97
N ASP A 87 2.46 20.42 -7.44
CA ASP A 87 2.41 21.61 -6.58
C ASP A 87 1.14 21.61 -5.73
N GLU A 88 0.00 21.24 -6.31
CA GLU A 88 -1.26 21.06 -5.59
C GLU A 88 -1.12 20.01 -4.48
N LEU A 89 -0.51 18.85 -4.78
CA LEU A 89 -0.27 17.83 -3.78
C LEU A 89 0.67 18.33 -2.67
N LEU A 90 1.75 19.01 -3.04
CA LEU A 90 2.66 19.59 -2.04
C LEU A 90 1.92 20.55 -1.10
N ASP A 91 1.08 21.44 -1.64
CA ASP A 91 0.29 22.39 -0.85
C ASP A 91 -0.68 21.69 0.11
N GLU A 92 -1.26 20.54 -0.29
CA GLU A 92 -2.09 19.73 0.59
C GLU A 92 -1.25 19.10 1.73
N LEU A 93 -0.06 18.58 1.42
CA LEU A 93 0.80 17.88 2.38
C LEU A 93 1.43 18.80 3.42
N ILE A 94 1.85 20.01 3.01
CA ILE A 94 2.48 20.97 3.95
C ILE A 94 1.50 21.56 4.97
N ARG A 95 0.18 21.46 4.75
CA ARG A 95 -0.81 21.87 5.76
C ARG A 95 -0.74 21.07 7.05
N ASP A 96 -0.17 19.86 6.97
CA ASP A 96 -0.07 18.94 8.10
C ASP A 96 1.32 18.96 8.76
N VAL A 97 2.23 19.86 8.34
CA VAL A 97 3.63 19.87 8.78
C VAL A 97 3.78 20.00 10.31
N ASP A 98 2.90 20.75 10.96
CA ASP A 98 2.92 20.95 12.42
C ASP A 98 2.59 19.65 13.20
N PHE A 99 2.03 18.64 12.51
CA PHE A 99 1.71 17.32 13.09
C PHE A 99 2.79 16.26 12.79
N TYR A 100 3.78 16.57 11.95
CA TYR A 100 4.86 15.63 11.58
C TYR A 100 5.93 15.55 12.67
N THR A 101 5.52 15.15 13.88
CA THR A 101 6.41 14.99 15.05
C THR A 101 6.98 13.55 15.10
N ASP A 102 8.03 13.36 15.86
CA ASP A 102 8.63 12.06 16.17
C ASP A 102 9.03 11.23 14.93
N GLY A 103 9.58 11.90 13.92
CA GLY A 103 9.94 11.26 12.64
C GLY A 103 8.76 11.12 11.68
N GLY A 104 7.64 11.79 11.97
CA GLY A 104 6.47 11.88 11.11
C GLY A 104 6.77 12.56 9.77
N GLY A 105 5.81 12.54 8.86
CA GLY A 105 5.98 13.11 7.52
C GLY A 105 5.00 12.54 6.50
N VAL A 106 5.46 12.28 5.30
CA VAL A 106 4.63 11.81 4.20
C VAL A 106 4.97 10.36 3.83
N THR A 107 3.94 9.56 3.58
CA THR A 107 4.08 8.20 3.02
C THR A 107 3.38 8.13 1.67
N PHE A 108 4.09 7.61 0.67
CA PHE A 108 3.49 7.26 -0.62
C PHE A 108 3.18 5.77 -0.64
N SER A 109 1.92 5.43 -0.80
CA SER A 109 1.36 4.07 -0.77
C SER A 109 0.30 3.91 -1.87
N GLY A 110 -0.69 3.04 -1.69
CA GLY A 110 -1.85 2.93 -2.56
C GLY A 110 -2.05 1.57 -3.16
N GLY A 111 -2.10 1.49 -4.48
CA GLY A 111 -1.90 0.25 -5.22
C GLY A 111 -0.41 -0.11 -5.18
N GLU A 112 0.36 0.49 -6.08
CA GLU A 112 1.83 0.50 -6.08
C GLU A 112 2.29 1.91 -6.49
N CYS A 113 2.72 2.72 -5.53
CA CYS A 113 3.06 4.13 -5.77
C CYS A 113 4.19 4.29 -6.81
N LEU A 114 5.10 3.32 -6.86
CA LEU A 114 6.24 3.34 -7.78
C LEU A 114 5.87 3.04 -9.24
N MET A 115 4.62 2.70 -9.55
CA MET A 115 4.12 2.76 -10.93
C MET A 115 4.05 4.19 -11.47
N GLN A 116 4.03 5.18 -10.58
CA GLN A 116 4.07 6.60 -10.89
C GLN A 116 5.34 7.25 -10.31
N SER A 117 6.48 6.56 -10.41
CA SER A 117 7.75 6.93 -9.77
C SER A 117 8.23 8.34 -10.12
N ASP A 118 8.04 8.80 -11.35
CA ASP A 118 8.43 10.16 -11.77
C ASP A 118 7.66 11.23 -10.99
N PHE A 119 6.35 11.04 -10.83
CA PHE A 119 5.49 11.93 -10.05
C PHE A 119 5.88 11.90 -8.57
N VAL A 120 6.02 10.70 -8.00
CA VAL A 120 6.40 10.49 -6.58
C VAL A 120 7.75 11.15 -6.31
N THR A 121 8.77 10.87 -7.16
CA THR A 121 10.11 11.44 -7.02
C THR A 121 10.09 12.97 -7.07
N GLU A 122 9.29 13.56 -7.95
CA GLU A 122 9.21 15.02 -8.05
C GLU A 122 8.58 15.65 -6.80
N VAL A 123 7.55 15.03 -6.21
CA VAL A 123 6.98 15.48 -4.94
C VAL A 123 7.98 15.30 -3.80
N GLN A 124 8.66 14.13 -3.73
CA GLN A 124 9.70 13.86 -2.72
C GLN A 124 10.84 14.89 -2.76
N LYS A 125 11.30 15.30 -3.94
CA LYS A 125 12.31 16.36 -4.08
C LYS A 125 11.87 17.68 -3.43
N LYS A 126 10.58 18.01 -3.57
CA LYS A 126 10.02 19.24 -2.98
C LYS A 126 9.88 19.12 -1.46
N LEU A 127 9.47 17.93 -0.96
CA LEU A 127 9.38 17.62 0.47
C LEU A 127 10.78 17.62 1.12
N TYR A 128 11.77 17.01 0.48
CA TYR A 128 13.16 16.96 0.94
C TYR A 128 13.76 18.38 1.13
N LYS A 129 13.51 19.29 0.18
CA LYS A 129 13.93 20.69 0.30
C LYS A 129 13.32 21.41 1.51
N LYS A 130 12.22 20.90 2.04
CA LYS A 130 11.53 21.43 3.24
C LYS A 130 11.90 20.66 4.51
N GLY A 131 12.79 19.66 4.42
CA GLY A 131 13.18 18.83 5.56
C GLY A 131 12.08 17.88 6.05
N ILE A 132 11.10 17.55 5.18
CA ILE A 132 9.98 16.66 5.52
C ILE A 132 10.40 15.22 5.23
N HIS A 133 10.31 14.37 6.26
CA HIS A 133 10.62 12.94 6.19
C HIS A 133 9.65 12.22 5.26
N THR A 134 10.17 11.36 4.36
CA THR A 134 9.36 10.61 3.40
C THR A 134 9.55 9.11 3.50
N VAL A 135 8.47 8.39 3.30
CA VAL A 135 8.42 6.93 3.30
C VAL A 135 7.79 6.43 2.00
N ILE A 136 8.36 5.39 1.43
CA ILE A 136 7.76 4.63 0.33
C ILE A 136 7.21 3.34 0.88
N ASP A 137 5.93 3.07 0.65
CA ASP A 137 5.26 1.81 0.93
C ASP A 137 5.04 1.06 -0.39
N THR A 138 5.75 -0.05 -0.57
CA THR A 138 5.84 -0.75 -1.86
C THR A 138 5.84 -2.26 -1.72
N SER A 139 5.26 -2.92 -2.73
CA SER A 139 5.45 -4.35 -2.95
C SER A 139 6.78 -4.67 -3.64
N GLY A 140 7.46 -3.67 -4.20
CA GLY A 140 8.68 -3.85 -4.99
C GLY A 140 8.48 -4.53 -6.36
N CYS A 141 7.25 -4.77 -6.80
CA CYS A 141 6.95 -5.44 -8.07
C CYS A 141 6.96 -4.45 -9.25
N VAL A 142 8.03 -3.69 -9.39
CA VAL A 142 8.25 -2.68 -10.44
C VAL A 142 9.68 -2.78 -10.99
N PRO A 143 9.97 -2.20 -12.15
CA PRO A 143 11.34 -2.07 -12.64
C PRO A 143 12.23 -1.36 -11.60
N TRP A 144 13.50 -1.76 -11.52
CA TRP A 144 14.46 -1.18 -10.56
C TRP A 144 14.59 0.33 -10.71
N GLU A 145 14.54 0.83 -11.92
CA GLU A 145 14.64 2.26 -12.25
C GLU A 145 13.60 3.10 -11.50
N ASN A 146 12.39 2.54 -11.31
CA ASN A 146 11.31 3.19 -10.58
C ASN A 146 11.64 3.32 -9.08
N ILE A 147 12.31 2.31 -8.51
CA ILE A 147 12.75 2.33 -7.11
C ILE A 147 13.95 3.27 -6.95
N SER A 148 14.98 3.09 -7.80
CA SER A 148 16.24 3.82 -7.67
C SER A 148 16.09 5.33 -7.83
N SER A 149 15.10 5.80 -8.60
CA SER A 149 14.80 7.23 -8.73
C SER A 149 14.37 7.88 -7.41
N THR A 150 13.78 7.12 -6.49
CA THR A 150 13.29 7.61 -5.19
C THR A 150 14.34 7.54 -4.07
N LEU A 151 15.40 6.72 -4.24
CA LEU A 151 16.43 6.48 -3.21
C LEU A 151 17.00 7.76 -2.57
N PRO A 152 17.38 8.81 -3.33
CA PRO A 152 17.98 10.00 -2.73
C PRO A 152 17.04 10.81 -1.82
N TYR A 153 15.75 10.50 -1.85
CA TYR A 153 14.70 11.29 -1.20
C TYR A 153 13.83 10.47 -0.25
N THR A 154 14.10 9.17 -0.11
CA THR A 154 13.32 8.26 0.75
C THR A 154 14.10 7.94 2.01
N ASP A 155 13.52 8.23 3.18
CA ASP A 155 14.13 7.94 4.46
C ASP A 155 13.94 6.49 4.90
N ILE A 156 12.78 5.88 4.60
CA ILE A 156 12.45 4.48 4.95
C ILE A 156 11.61 3.87 3.82
N TYR A 157 11.90 2.61 3.50
CA TYR A 157 11.02 1.78 2.68
C TYR A 157 10.22 0.82 3.58
N LEU A 158 8.90 0.94 3.58
CA LEU A 158 8.01 -0.13 4.02
C LEU A 158 7.91 -1.11 2.86
N TYR A 159 8.49 -2.30 3.04
CA TYR A 159 8.62 -3.25 1.96
C TYR A 159 7.87 -4.54 2.24
N ASP A 160 6.95 -4.89 1.35
CA ASP A 160 6.09 -6.05 1.53
C ASP A 160 6.78 -7.35 1.09
N VAL A 161 6.99 -8.28 2.02
CA VAL A 161 7.34 -9.68 1.75
C VAL A 161 6.13 -10.53 2.12
N LYS A 162 5.32 -10.86 1.12
CA LYS A 162 3.98 -11.41 1.35
C LYS A 162 3.98 -12.93 1.50
N ILE A 163 4.74 -13.63 0.67
CA ILE A 163 4.84 -15.09 0.62
C ILE A 163 6.24 -15.43 0.13
N ALA A 164 6.91 -16.39 0.80
CA ALA A 164 8.27 -16.84 0.45
C ALA A 164 8.25 -17.78 -0.75
N ASP A 165 7.30 -18.73 -0.79
CA ASP A 165 7.14 -19.65 -1.92
C ASP A 165 6.68 -18.92 -3.18
N SER A 166 7.43 -19.05 -4.27
CA SER A 166 7.21 -18.28 -5.51
C SER A 166 5.94 -18.67 -6.25
N GLU A 167 5.57 -19.96 -6.26
CA GLU A 167 4.36 -20.41 -6.94
C GLU A 167 3.12 -20.07 -6.12
N LEU A 168 3.20 -20.18 -4.80
CA LEU A 168 2.14 -19.76 -3.90
C LEU A 168 1.94 -18.23 -4.01
N HIS A 169 3.02 -17.45 -4.05
CA HIS A 169 2.97 -16.01 -4.28
C HIS A 169 2.27 -15.69 -5.60
N LYS A 170 2.64 -16.36 -6.69
CA LYS A 170 2.00 -16.19 -8.00
C LYS A 170 0.51 -16.54 -7.98
N ARG A 171 0.16 -17.64 -7.30
CA ARG A 171 -1.24 -18.09 -7.18
C ARG A 171 -2.13 -17.02 -6.53
N TYR A 172 -1.65 -16.35 -5.49
CA TYR A 172 -2.45 -15.43 -4.69
C TYR A 172 -2.25 -13.95 -5.02
N THR A 173 -1.21 -13.59 -5.76
CA THR A 173 -0.92 -12.20 -6.12
C THR A 173 -0.85 -11.94 -7.63
N GLY A 174 -0.91 -12.99 -8.44
CA GLY A 174 -0.82 -12.92 -9.90
C GLY A 174 0.60 -12.82 -10.45
N ARG A 175 1.64 -12.71 -9.61
CA ARG A 175 3.05 -12.61 -10.00
C ARG A 175 3.93 -13.48 -9.11
N THR A 176 5.06 -13.98 -9.64
CA THR A 176 6.13 -14.55 -8.80
C THR A 176 6.77 -13.46 -7.95
N ASN A 177 7.42 -13.86 -6.84
CA ASN A 177 8.15 -12.93 -5.97
C ASN A 177 9.60 -12.65 -6.43
N SER A 178 10.04 -13.20 -7.55
CA SER A 178 11.45 -13.12 -7.98
C SER A 178 11.94 -11.68 -8.12
N LEU A 179 11.19 -10.84 -8.85
CA LEU A 179 11.52 -9.41 -9.02
C LEU A 179 11.46 -8.65 -7.68
N ILE A 180 10.48 -8.98 -6.84
CA ILE A 180 10.28 -8.37 -5.53
C ILE A 180 11.52 -8.63 -4.65
N LEU A 181 11.94 -9.89 -4.54
CA LEU A 181 13.10 -10.27 -3.74
C LEU A 181 14.43 -9.78 -4.34
N GLU A 182 14.53 -9.67 -5.65
CA GLU A 182 15.70 -9.05 -6.31
C GLU A 182 15.79 -7.57 -5.95
N ASN A 183 14.70 -6.82 -6.07
CA ASN A 183 14.65 -5.40 -5.73
C ASN A 183 14.91 -5.16 -4.24
N LEU A 184 14.39 -6.02 -3.36
CA LEU A 184 14.66 -5.95 -1.92
C LEU A 184 16.17 -6.07 -1.62
N ARG A 185 16.84 -7.06 -2.24
CA ARG A 185 18.30 -7.21 -2.09
C ARG A 185 19.09 -6.05 -2.69
N ARG A 186 18.58 -5.42 -3.75
CA ARG A 186 19.23 -4.22 -4.31
C ARG A 186 19.09 -3.04 -3.37
N LEU A 187 17.89 -2.79 -2.83
CA LEU A 187 17.65 -1.74 -1.81
C LEU A 187 18.59 -1.91 -0.60
N ASP A 188 18.74 -3.13 -0.10
CA ASP A 188 19.65 -3.41 1.01
C ASP A 188 21.11 -3.09 0.65
N ARG A 189 21.58 -3.46 -0.55
CA ARG A 189 22.95 -3.12 -1.02
C ARG A 189 23.19 -1.62 -1.19
N GLU A 190 22.14 -0.87 -1.54
CA GLU A 190 22.19 0.60 -1.61
C GLU A 190 22.14 1.27 -0.23
N GLY A 191 22.04 0.50 0.87
CA GLY A 191 22.01 1.00 2.24
C GLY A 191 20.66 1.60 2.64
N ALA A 192 19.58 1.29 1.93
CA ALA A 192 18.25 1.79 2.24
C ALA A 192 17.75 1.22 3.57
N ARG A 193 17.14 2.06 4.40
CA ARG A 193 16.49 1.64 5.65
C ARG A 193 15.19 0.91 5.34
N LEU A 194 15.06 -0.32 5.84
CA LEU A 194 13.98 -1.24 5.48
C LEU A 194 13.13 -1.59 6.70
N TRP A 195 11.82 -1.39 6.58
CA TRP A 195 10.82 -1.96 7.48
C TRP A 195 10.02 -3.00 6.69
N ILE A 196 10.22 -4.26 6.99
CA ILE A 196 9.55 -5.35 6.28
C ILE A 196 8.12 -5.49 6.82
N ARG A 197 7.16 -5.64 5.91
CA ARG A 197 5.77 -5.91 6.25
C ARG A 197 5.33 -7.24 5.66
N THR A 198 4.70 -8.07 6.49
CA THR A 198 4.21 -9.38 6.08
C THR A 198 2.74 -9.51 6.47
N PRO A 199 1.82 -9.51 5.49
CA PRO A 199 0.43 -9.83 5.75
C PRO A 199 0.28 -11.30 6.13
N ILE A 200 -0.47 -11.59 7.21
CA ILE A 200 -0.76 -12.95 7.65
C ILE A 200 -2.18 -13.29 7.23
N ILE A 201 -2.32 -14.18 6.26
CA ILE A 201 -3.60 -14.51 5.64
C ILE A 201 -3.98 -15.94 6.02
N PRO A 202 -5.11 -16.15 6.72
CA PRO A 202 -5.58 -17.47 7.10
C PRO A 202 -5.64 -18.43 5.91
N ASP A 203 -5.19 -19.68 6.10
CA ASP A 203 -5.15 -20.75 5.10
C ASP A 203 -4.28 -20.43 3.85
N VAL A 204 -3.46 -19.38 3.90
CA VAL A 204 -2.60 -19.01 2.76
C VAL A 204 -1.13 -19.05 3.17
N ASN A 205 -0.73 -18.23 4.13
CA ASN A 205 0.66 -18.11 4.58
C ASN A 205 0.80 -18.14 6.10
N ASP A 206 -0.26 -18.50 6.82
CA ASP A 206 -0.32 -18.54 8.29
C ASP A 206 0.29 -19.83 8.89
N THR A 207 1.46 -20.23 8.41
CA THR A 207 2.19 -21.43 8.89
C THR A 207 3.57 -21.08 9.44
N ILE A 208 4.09 -21.91 10.34
CA ILE A 208 5.44 -21.77 10.91
C ILE A 208 6.49 -21.88 9.81
N GLU A 209 6.29 -22.80 8.86
CA GLU A 209 7.20 -23.03 7.74
C GLU A 209 7.31 -21.77 6.86
N GLU A 210 6.20 -21.13 6.52
CA GLU A 210 6.18 -19.95 5.68
C GLU A 210 6.79 -18.75 6.41
N MET A 211 6.45 -18.53 7.70
CA MET A 211 7.07 -17.47 8.50
C MET A 211 8.57 -17.68 8.69
N THR A 212 9.01 -18.93 8.85
CA THR A 212 10.44 -19.28 8.92
C THR A 212 11.13 -18.98 7.58
N ALA A 213 10.54 -19.35 6.45
CA ALA A 213 11.09 -19.06 5.14
C ALA A 213 11.20 -17.55 4.87
N ILE A 214 10.20 -16.76 5.25
CA ILE A 214 10.26 -15.29 5.17
C ILE A 214 11.39 -14.76 6.07
N LYS A 215 11.47 -15.21 7.33
CA LYS A 215 12.56 -14.85 8.25
C LYS A 215 13.93 -15.18 7.66
N ASP A 216 14.11 -16.36 7.02
CA ASP A 216 15.36 -16.74 6.40
C ASP A 216 15.75 -15.82 5.23
N ILE A 217 14.77 -15.40 4.41
CA ILE A 217 15.01 -14.42 3.34
C ILE A 217 15.50 -13.10 3.91
N ILE A 218 14.81 -12.53 4.91
CA ILE A 218 15.16 -11.21 5.44
C ILE A 218 16.42 -11.23 6.31
N SER A 219 16.77 -12.38 6.88
CA SER A 219 18.03 -12.55 7.65
C SER A 219 19.29 -12.46 6.78
N THR A 220 19.15 -12.49 5.45
CA THR A 220 20.26 -12.24 4.53
C THR A 220 20.54 -10.75 4.29
N LEU A 221 19.69 -9.87 4.81
CA LEU A 221 19.76 -8.41 4.63
C LEU A 221 20.42 -7.74 5.83
N SER A 222 21.06 -6.60 5.60
CA SER A 222 21.84 -5.87 6.60
C SER A 222 21.11 -4.64 7.18
N ASN A 223 20.13 -4.10 6.45
CA ASN A 223 19.51 -2.81 6.76
C ASN A 223 18.03 -2.93 7.18
N VAL A 224 17.60 -4.12 7.63
CA VAL A 224 16.24 -4.31 8.16
C VAL A 224 16.19 -3.84 9.61
N GLU A 225 15.42 -2.76 9.84
CA GLU A 225 15.24 -2.17 11.18
C GLU A 225 14.03 -2.74 11.93
N ARG A 226 13.01 -3.17 11.21
CA ARG A 226 11.76 -3.66 11.79
C ARG A 226 11.08 -4.68 10.89
N VAL A 227 10.37 -5.62 11.50
CA VAL A 227 9.41 -6.51 10.83
C VAL A 227 8.04 -6.27 11.43
N THR A 228 7.03 -6.09 10.60
CA THR A 228 5.64 -5.92 11.03
C THR A 228 4.78 -7.02 10.45
N LEU A 229 4.19 -7.82 11.32
CA LEU A 229 3.21 -8.84 10.94
C LEU A 229 1.81 -8.22 10.94
N MET A 230 1.10 -8.31 9.83
CA MET A 230 -0.21 -7.68 9.62
C MET A 230 -1.29 -8.74 9.49
N PRO A 231 -1.99 -9.10 10.58
CA PRO A 231 -3.10 -10.05 10.50
C PRO A 231 -4.20 -9.55 9.56
N TYR A 232 -4.73 -10.46 8.73
CA TYR A 232 -5.84 -10.18 7.84
C TYR A 232 -7.09 -9.71 8.61
N HIS A 233 -7.82 -8.78 8.03
CA HIS A 233 -9.16 -8.37 8.45
C HIS A 233 -10.04 -8.11 7.22
N SER A 234 -11.36 -8.26 7.36
CA SER A 234 -12.32 -8.18 6.25
C SER A 234 -12.83 -6.76 5.95
N LEU A 235 -12.26 -5.71 6.54
CA LEU A 235 -12.73 -4.31 6.40
C LEU A 235 -12.69 -3.77 4.96
N GLY A 236 -11.89 -4.36 4.07
CA GLY A 236 -11.84 -3.99 2.66
C GLY A 236 -13.05 -4.42 1.83
N LYS A 237 -13.93 -5.30 2.36
CA LYS A 237 -15.04 -5.91 1.59
C LYS A 237 -16.00 -4.87 1.00
N SER A 238 -16.40 -3.87 1.79
CA SER A 238 -17.31 -2.81 1.33
C SER A 238 -16.76 -2.00 0.16
N LYS A 239 -15.43 -1.85 0.05
CA LYS A 239 -14.80 -1.15 -1.06
C LYS A 239 -14.98 -1.89 -2.39
N TYR A 240 -14.92 -3.23 -2.38
CA TYR A 240 -15.21 -4.05 -3.56
C TYR A 240 -16.65 -3.85 -4.04
N GLU A 241 -17.60 -3.81 -3.13
CA GLU A 241 -19.01 -3.59 -3.45
C GLU A 241 -19.22 -2.26 -4.21
N THR A 242 -18.54 -1.18 -3.77
CA THR A 242 -18.64 0.12 -4.44
C THR A 242 -18.09 0.12 -5.87
N LEU A 243 -17.19 -0.81 -6.19
CA LEU A 243 -16.60 -1.00 -7.52
C LEU A 243 -17.32 -2.07 -8.34
N SER A 244 -18.43 -2.63 -7.84
CA SER A 244 -19.14 -3.76 -8.44
C SER A 244 -18.23 -4.99 -8.64
N MET A 245 -17.30 -5.18 -7.72
CA MET A 245 -16.34 -6.30 -7.70
C MET A 245 -16.69 -7.27 -6.57
N THR A 246 -16.28 -8.53 -6.76
CA THR A 246 -16.31 -9.54 -5.69
C THR A 246 -14.90 -9.75 -5.16
N PRO A 247 -14.67 -9.72 -3.82
CA PRO A 247 -13.36 -10.03 -3.27
C PRO A 247 -12.93 -11.45 -3.67
N PRO A 248 -11.72 -11.63 -4.25
CA PRO A 248 -11.25 -12.97 -4.64
C PRO A 248 -10.98 -13.88 -3.43
N TYR A 249 -10.74 -13.29 -2.27
CA TYR A 249 -10.57 -13.97 -0.98
C TYR A 249 -11.43 -13.29 0.08
N SER A 250 -12.14 -14.11 0.86
CA SER A 250 -12.90 -13.65 2.03
C SER A 250 -12.97 -14.80 3.02
N THR A 251 -12.72 -14.51 4.28
CA THR A 251 -12.83 -15.46 5.38
C THR A 251 -13.26 -14.74 6.65
N ASP A 252 -13.94 -15.44 7.52
CA ASP A 252 -14.24 -15.00 8.88
C ASP A 252 -13.21 -15.52 9.92
N LYS A 253 -12.21 -16.29 9.44
CA LYS A 253 -11.11 -16.75 10.29
C LYS A 253 -10.26 -15.57 10.74
N VAL A 254 -9.86 -15.58 11.98
CA VAL A 254 -9.01 -14.59 12.62
C VAL A 254 -7.74 -15.29 13.09
N ILE A 255 -6.59 -14.69 12.86
CA ILE A 255 -5.35 -15.15 13.47
C ILE A 255 -5.41 -14.85 14.97
N ASP A 256 -5.41 -15.88 15.79
CA ASP A 256 -5.45 -15.71 17.24
C ASP A 256 -4.13 -15.16 17.80
N ASN A 257 -4.21 -14.61 19.01
CA ASN A 257 -3.06 -13.99 19.65
C ASN A 257 -1.93 -14.97 20.00
N ALA A 258 -2.20 -16.26 20.15
CA ALA A 258 -1.18 -17.26 20.46
C ALA A 258 -0.37 -17.56 19.19
N THR A 259 -1.07 -17.79 18.08
CA THR A 259 -0.46 -17.97 16.75
C THR A 259 0.37 -16.73 16.36
N LEU A 260 -0.20 -15.52 16.52
CA LEU A 260 0.53 -14.29 16.21
C LEU A 260 1.78 -14.11 17.09
N ARG A 261 1.73 -14.49 18.36
CA ARG A 261 2.93 -14.48 19.23
C ARG A 261 3.98 -15.47 18.74
N SER A 262 3.60 -16.71 18.39
CA SER A 262 4.56 -17.70 17.89
C SER A 262 5.26 -17.22 16.61
N PHE A 263 4.53 -16.53 15.73
CA PHE A 263 5.13 -15.92 14.54
C PHE A 263 6.10 -14.79 14.91
N ARG A 264 5.72 -13.89 15.84
CA ARG A 264 6.62 -12.84 16.33
C ARG A 264 7.90 -13.41 16.94
N ASP A 265 7.79 -14.50 17.70
CA ASP A 265 8.94 -15.16 18.32
C ASP A 265 9.96 -15.68 17.30
N ILE A 266 9.51 -16.12 16.11
CA ILE A 266 10.40 -16.54 15.00
C ILE A 266 11.30 -15.37 14.57
N PHE A 267 10.76 -14.18 14.40
CA PHE A 267 11.53 -12.99 13.96
C PHE A 267 12.33 -12.38 15.11
N SER A 268 11.77 -12.30 16.31
CA SER A 268 12.47 -11.76 17.50
C SER A 268 13.67 -12.63 17.89
N SER A 269 13.57 -13.97 17.78
CA SER A 269 14.70 -14.87 18.04
C SER A 269 15.84 -14.71 17.04
N ALA A 270 15.56 -14.17 15.85
CA ALA A 270 16.56 -13.80 14.85
C ALA A 270 17.13 -12.38 15.03
N GLY A 271 16.69 -11.65 16.07
CA GLY A 271 17.18 -10.30 16.40
C GLY A 271 16.39 -9.15 15.78
N PHE A 272 15.27 -9.42 15.10
CA PHE A 272 14.45 -8.36 14.53
C PHE A 272 13.54 -7.70 15.58
N LEU A 273 13.34 -6.40 15.45
CA LEU A 273 12.27 -5.68 16.13
C LEU A 273 10.93 -6.00 15.45
N VAL A 274 9.95 -6.53 16.19
CA VAL A 274 8.65 -6.98 15.65
C VAL A 274 7.49 -6.26 16.32
#